data_ab8cb3c7336537308398e0afbeab3eaa
#
_entry.id   ab8cb3c7336537308398e0afbeab3eaa
#
_cell.length_a   1.000
_cell.length_b   1.000
_cell.length_c   1.000
_cell.angle_alpha   90.00
_cell.angle_beta   90.00
_cell.angle_gamma   90.00
#
_symmetry.space_group_name_H-M   'P 1'
#
loop_
_entity.id
_entity.type
_entity.pdbx_description
1 polymer ?
#
loop_
_entity_poly.entity_id
_entity_poly.type
_entity_poly.pdbx_seq_one_letter_code
_entity_poly.pdbx_strand_id
1 'polypeptide(L)'
;MKKTGIMTDSHSGILNEEAERLGIKVLPMPFYIEEKVYREGVDLSREEFYDMLRKGTDVSTSQPSLVDVAEMWKEMLKEYEEIVYIPLSSALSGSCMAAMAMANEDEFAGKVFVVDNGRVATPMHRSVLDAVEMTEKGYSAAEIKKILEETREKMTIYIGLSTLEYLKKGGRVSSVTALAADVLNIKPVMHFSTGTLDTYQKCRGMKKARKVMIDAMKHELETNFREEYEAGNVYLMAASSSTDEVTAEWMAQIKESFPGMDVMCDKLSFGLSCHFGPDGLGIGCTCKPVE
;
A
#
# COMPACT_ATOMS: atom_id res chain seq x y z
N MET A 1 25.64 -2.58 18.21
CA MET A 1 24.65 -2.67 17.11
C MET A 1 23.32 -2.09 17.62
N LYS A 2 22.52 -1.50 16.76
CA LYS A 2 21.12 -1.16 17.07
C LYS A 2 20.31 -2.46 17.17
N LYS A 3 19.28 -2.51 18.01
CA LYS A 3 18.56 -3.77 18.24
C LYS A 3 17.77 -4.21 16.99
N THR A 4 16.85 -3.39 16.50
CA THR A 4 15.92 -3.76 15.41
C THR A 4 15.97 -2.72 14.30
N GLY A 5 16.16 -3.19 13.05
CA GLY A 5 16.03 -2.38 11.84
C GLY A 5 14.68 -2.58 11.16
N ILE A 6 14.12 -1.54 10.57
CA ILE A 6 12.87 -1.62 9.83
C ILE A 6 13.16 -1.52 8.34
N MET A 7 12.56 -2.42 7.57
CA MET A 7 12.58 -2.46 6.12
C MET A 7 11.19 -2.57 5.53
N THR A 8 10.95 -1.92 4.41
CA THR A 8 9.73 -2.05 3.61
C THR A 8 10.08 -2.04 2.12
N ASP A 9 9.09 -2.08 1.24
CA ASP A 9 9.27 -1.85 -0.19
C ASP A 9 8.55 -0.57 -0.67
N SER A 10 8.82 -0.14 -1.90
CA SER A 10 8.30 1.12 -2.44
C SER A 10 6.78 1.17 -2.58
N HIS A 11 6.06 0.04 -2.46
CA HIS A 11 4.59 0.02 -2.44
C HIS A 11 4.00 0.64 -1.15
N SER A 12 4.81 0.87 -0.12
CA SER A 12 4.42 1.66 1.05
C SER A 12 4.13 3.13 0.71
N GLY A 13 4.72 3.64 -0.37
CA GLY A 13 4.64 5.06 -0.74
C GLY A 13 5.63 5.95 0.00
N ILE A 14 6.45 5.38 0.90
CA ILE A 14 7.50 6.12 1.63
C ILE A 14 8.60 6.52 0.66
N LEU A 15 8.90 7.81 0.61
CA LEU A 15 9.94 8.38 -0.24
C LEU A 15 11.30 8.32 0.45
N ASN A 16 12.39 8.42 -0.34
CA ASN A 16 13.76 8.32 0.16
C ASN A 16 14.07 9.30 1.30
N GLU A 17 13.65 10.56 1.20
CA GLU A 17 13.84 11.57 2.24
C GLU A 17 13.16 11.18 3.57
N GLU A 18 11.97 10.65 3.49
CA GLU A 18 11.25 10.17 4.67
C GLU A 18 11.88 8.91 5.25
N ALA A 19 12.30 7.98 4.39
CA ALA A 19 13.01 6.77 4.81
C ALA A 19 14.31 7.09 5.57
N GLU A 20 15.08 8.07 5.10
CA GLU A 20 16.28 8.56 5.78
C GLU A 20 15.94 9.16 7.15
N ARG A 21 14.91 10.01 7.23
CA ARG A 21 14.45 10.63 8.48
C ARG A 21 13.99 9.58 9.49
N LEU A 22 13.31 8.54 9.04
CA LEU A 22 12.83 7.43 9.89
C LEU A 22 13.93 6.40 10.23
N GLY A 23 15.08 6.45 9.55
CA GLY A 23 16.16 5.48 9.72
C GLY A 23 15.82 4.08 9.24
N ILE A 24 14.95 3.96 8.24
CA ILE A 24 14.49 2.70 7.64
C ILE A 24 15.10 2.46 6.27
N LYS A 25 14.94 1.23 5.76
CA LYS A 25 15.30 0.89 4.38
C LYS A 25 14.04 0.62 3.55
N VAL A 26 14.01 1.19 2.34
CA VAL A 26 12.95 0.97 1.36
C VAL A 26 13.54 0.25 0.15
N LEU A 27 13.05 -0.95 -0.15
CA LEU A 27 13.44 -1.71 -1.34
C LEU A 27 12.74 -1.11 -2.57
N PRO A 28 13.48 -0.57 -3.55
CA PRO A 28 12.89 -0.07 -4.79
C PRO A 28 12.32 -1.24 -5.60
N MET A 29 11.00 -1.27 -5.78
CA MET A 29 10.35 -2.34 -6.55
C MET A 29 10.51 -2.12 -8.05
N PRO A 30 10.79 -3.19 -8.81
CA PRO A 30 10.92 -3.10 -10.26
C PRO A 30 9.55 -2.97 -10.94
N PHE A 31 9.51 -2.13 -11.97
CA PHE A 31 8.40 -2.07 -12.91
C PHE A 31 8.94 -1.93 -14.34
N TYR A 32 8.11 -2.23 -15.31
CA TYR A 32 8.48 -2.20 -16.72
C TYR A 32 7.66 -1.15 -17.45
N ILE A 33 8.33 -0.40 -18.30
CA ILE A 33 7.71 0.43 -19.33
C ILE A 33 8.17 -0.18 -20.65
N GLU A 34 7.21 -0.74 -21.40
CA GLU A 34 7.50 -1.59 -22.55
C GLU A 34 8.42 -2.77 -22.13
N GLU A 35 9.59 -2.91 -22.73
CA GLU A 35 10.55 -3.97 -22.40
C GLU A 35 11.67 -3.52 -21.42
N LYS A 36 11.67 -2.25 -21.00
CA LYS A 36 12.72 -1.69 -20.16
C LYS A 36 12.33 -1.71 -18.68
N VAL A 37 13.25 -2.20 -17.84
CA VAL A 37 13.10 -2.22 -16.38
C VAL A 37 13.44 -0.86 -15.79
N TYR A 38 12.62 -0.43 -14.84
CA TYR A 38 12.83 0.78 -14.03
C TYR A 38 12.68 0.45 -12.55
N ARG A 39 13.31 1.25 -11.70
CA ARG A 39 13.20 1.18 -10.24
C ARG A 39 12.59 2.46 -9.72
N GLU A 40 11.57 2.33 -8.92
CA GLU A 40 10.85 3.46 -8.34
C GLU A 40 11.76 4.30 -7.43
N GLY A 41 11.69 5.63 -7.61
CA GLY A 41 12.52 6.58 -6.85
C GLY A 41 13.97 6.68 -7.31
N VAL A 42 14.36 5.96 -8.39
CA VAL A 42 15.73 5.92 -8.92
C VAL A 42 15.80 6.38 -10.39
N ASP A 43 14.99 5.77 -11.27
CA ASP A 43 15.22 5.86 -12.72
C ASP A 43 14.27 6.85 -13.43
N LEU A 44 13.18 7.28 -12.80
CA LEU A 44 12.13 8.07 -13.45
C LEU A 44 11.44 9.01 -12.46
N SER A 45 11.16 10.22 -12.88
CA SER A 45 10.35 11.15 -12.11
C SER A 45 8.86 10.75 -12.13
N ARG A 46 8.11 11.22 -11.14
CA ARG A 46 6.68 10.97 -11.04
C ARG A 46 5.90 11.56 -12.21
N GLU A 47 6.25 12.76 -12.63
CA GLU A 47 5.61 13.45 -13.75
C GLU A 47 5.78 12.66 -15.06
N GLU A 48 7.01 12.27 -15.39
CA GLU A 48 7.32 11.46 -16.59
C GLU A 48 6.55 10.14 -16.57
N PHE A 49 6.52 9.44 -15.44
CA PHE A 49 5.80 8.17 -15.30
C PHE A 49 4.29 8.31 -15.57
N TYR A 50 3.63 9.28 -14.92
CA TYR A 50 2.20 9.47 -15.11
C TYR A 50 1.84 10.00 -16.50
N ASP A 51 2.72 10.78 -17.14
CA ASP A 51 2.55 11.20 -18.52
C ASP A 51 2.61 10.01 -19.49
N MET A 52 3.51 9.05 -19.25
CA MET A 52 3.56 7.81 -20.03
C MET A 52 2.29 6.98 -19.82
N LEU A 53 1.82 6.83 -18.58
CA LEU A 53 0.56 6.13 -18.30
C LEU A 53 -0.62 6.77 -19.01
N ARG A 54 -0.78 8.11 -18.96
CA ARG A 54 -1.89 8.80 -19.63
C ARG A 54 -1.83 8.66 -21.16
N LYS A 55 -0.65 8.50 -21.74
CA LYS A 55 -0.45 8.21 -23.17
C LYS A 55 -0.76 6.74 -23.53
N GLY A 56 -1.07 5.91 -22.55
CA GLY A 56 -1.40 4.49 -22.76
C GLY A 56 -0.17 3.60 -23.02
N THR A 57 1.02 4.04 -22.59
CA THR A 57 2.24 3.24 -22.67
C THR A 57 2.06 1.93 -21.92
N ASP A 58 2.56 0.83 -22.49
CA ASP A 58 2.45 -0.48 -21.87
C ASP A 58 3.34 -0.58 -20.64
N VAL A 59 2.76 -0.99 -19.52
CA VAL A 59 3.43 -1.10 -18.24
C VAL A 59 3.11 -2.43 -17.57
N SER A 60 4.08 -2.96 -16.83
CA SER A 60 3.90 -4.16 -16.02
C SER A 60 4.81 -4.15 -14.79
N THR A 61 4.65 -5.12 -13.91
CA THR A 61 5.46 -5.25 -12.69
C THR A 61 6.00 -6.66 -12.55
N SER A 62 7.08 -6.80 -11.80
CA SER A 62 7.58 -8.10 -11.35
C SER A 62 7.89 -8.06 -9.85
N GLN A 63 8.12 -9.23 -9.29
CA GLN A 63 8.71 -9.34 -7.95
C GLN A 63 10.15 -8.80 -7.96
N PRO A 64 10.67 -8.32 -6.83
CA PRO A 64 12.07 -7.99 -6.70
C PRO A 64 12.91 -9.25 -6.81
N SER A 65 14.17 -9.12 -7.22
CA SER A 65 15.13 -10.21 -7.14
C SER A 65 15.34 -10.61 -5.67
N LEU A 66 15.27 -11.90 -5.36
CA LEU A 66 15.62 -12.38 -4.02
C LEU A 66 17.09 -12.08 -3.66
N VAL A 67 17.96 -11.94 -4.66
CA VAL A 67 19.33 -11.50 -4.44
C VAL A 67 19.36 -10.08 -3.90
N ASP A 68 18.61 -9.14 -4.50
CA ASP A 68 18.55 -7.75 -4.04
C ASP A 68 17.99 -7.66 -2.61
N VAL A 69 16.97 -8.47 -2.29
CA VAL A 69 16.39 -8.57 -0.93
C VAL A 69 17.43 -9.09 0.06
N ALA A 70 18.12 -10.19 -0.27
CA ALA A 70 19.15 -10.80 0.58
C ALA A 70 20.34 -9.87 0.80
N GLU A 71 20.80 -9.16 -0.22
CA GLU A 71 21.88 -8.18 -0.12
C GLU A 71 21.51 -7.04 0.82
N MET A 72 20.28 -6.52 0.73
CA MET A 72 19.79 -5.47 1.63
C MET A 72 19.72 -5.99 3.08
N TRP A 73 19.23 -7.21 3.31
CA TRP A 73 19.23 -7.81 4.65
C TRP A 73 20.66 -7.98 5.21
N LYS A 74 21.59 -8.48 4.40
CA LYS A 74 23.00 -8.62 4.79
C LYS A 74 23.64 -7.28 5.16
N GLU A 75 23.32 -6.23 4.41
CA GLU A 75 23.83 -4.89 4.72
C GLU A 75 23.23 -4.35 6.02
N MET A 76 21.92 -4.51 6.22
CA MET A 76 21.26 -4.10 7.45
C MET A 76 21.76 -4.89 8.69
N LEU A 77 22.01 -6.19 8.55
CA LEU A 77 22.52 -7.03 9.64
C LEU A 77 23.97 -6.69 10.08
N LYS A 78 24.67 -5.83 9.37
CA LYS A 78 25.93 -5.26 9.87
C LYS A 78 25.72 -4.19 10.94
N GLU A 79 24.56 -3.55 10.96
CA GLU A 79 24.21 -2.45 11.87
C GLU A 79 23.17 -2.87 12.92
N TYR A 80 22.28 -3.79 12.59
CA TYR A 80 21.16 -4.24 13.42
C TYR A 80 21.31 -5.71 13.82
N GLU A 81 20.81 -6.08 14.97
CA GLU A 81 20.76 -7.46 15.45
C GLU A 81 19.63 -8.26 14.78
N GLU A 82 18.50 -7.59 14.55
CA GLU A 82 17.31 -8.16 13.92
C GLU A 82 16.67 -7.14 12.95
N ILE A 83 15.89 -7.65 11.99
CA ILE A 83 15.18 -6.86 10.98
C ILE A 83 13.70 -7.24 11.00
N VAL A 84 12.83 -6.23 10.98
CA VAL A 84 11.42 -6.37 10.60
C VAL A 84 11.28 -5.92 9.15
N TYR A 85 10.87 -6.84 8.27
CA TYR A 85 10.57 -6.52 6.87
C TYR A 85 9.07 -6.56 6.63
N ILE A 86 8.50 -5.42 6.22
CA ILE A 86 7.07 -5.23 5.94
C ILE A 86 6.91 -5.06 4.43
N PRO A 87 6.75 -6.16 3.65
CA PRO A 87 6.53 -6.11 2.21
C PRO A 87 5.07 -5.87 1.86
N LEU A 88 4.80 -5.62 0.57
CA LEU A 88 3.46 -5.65 0.00
C LEU A 88 2.73 -6.95 0.35
N SER A 89 1.43 -6.83 0.66
CA SER A 89 0.50 -7.94 0.96
C SER A 89 0.72 -9.18 0.08
N SER A 90 0.77 -10.36 0.70
CA SER A 90 0.85 -11.66 0.01
C SER A 90 -0.32 -11.92 -0.95
N ALA A 91 -1.46 -11.26 -0.74
CA ALA A 91 -2.62 -11.35 -1.62
C ALA A 91 -2.44 -10.65 -2.99
N LEU A 92 -1.53 -9.68 -3.06
CA LEU A 92 -1.27 -8.90 -4.29
C LEU A 92 0.04 -9.29 -4.98
N SER A 93 0.99 -9.85 -4.22
CA SER A 93 2.31 -10.22 -4.75
C SER A 93 2.88 -11.45 -4.05
N GLY A 94 3.49 -12.35 -4.81
CA GLY A 94 4.25 -13.48 -4.26
C GLY A 94 5.56 -13.08 -3.55
N SER A 95 5.98 -11.80 -3.61
CA SER A 95 7.22 -11.31 -3.00
C SER A 95 7.26 -11.52 -1.49
N CYS A 96 6.12 -11.34 -0.80
CA CYS A 96 6.02 -11.58 0.64
C CYS A 96 6.31 -13.05 0.99
N MET A 97 5.66 -13.99 0.30
CA MET A 97 5.86 -15.42 0.54
C MET A 97 7.27 -15.90 0.21
N ALA A 98 7.87 -15.35 -0.87
CA ALA A 98 9.24 -15.64 -1.22
C ALA A 98 10.24 -15.12 -0.17
N ALA A 99 10.01 -13.90 0.35
CA ALA A 99 10.81 -13.35 1.44
C ALA A 99 10.66 -14.15 2.73
N MET A 100 9.43 -14.59 3.07
CA MET A 100 9.20 -15.46 4.23
C MET A 100 9.95 -16.79 4.13
N ALA A 101 9.97 -17.39 2.94
CA ALA A 101 10.72 -18.63 2.70
C ALA A 101 12.22 -18.40 2.93
N MET A 102 12.78 -17.34 2.35
CA MET A 102 14.19 -16.98 2.49
C MET A 102 14.57 -16.63 3.94
N ALA A 103 13.67 -15.97 4.69
CA ALA A 103 13.92 -15.63 6.10
C ALA A 103 14.07 -16.87 7.01
N ASN A 104 13.60 -18.04 6.57
CA ASN A 104 13.76 -19.31 7.29
C ASN A 104 15.06 -20.06 6.92
N GLU A 105 15.85 -19.57 5.96
CA GLU A 105 17.17 -20.15 5.65
C GLU A 105 18.17 -19.86 6.77
N ASP A 106 19.13 -20.75 6.99
CA ASP A 106 20.11 -20.70 8.10
C ASP A 106 20.79 -19.33 8.26
N GLU A 107 20.99 -18.63 7.16
CA GLU A 107 21.64 -17.31 7.14
C GLU A 107 20.81 -16.23 7.85
N PHE A 108 19.48 -16.30 7.72
CA PHE A 108 18.55 -15.26 8.16
C PHE A 108 17.63 -15.69 9.31
N ALA A 109 17.54 -17.00 9.58
CA ALA A 109 16.66 -17.56 10.60
C ALA A 109 16.91 -16.94 11.98
N GLY A 110 15.84 -16.46 12.61
CA GLY A 110 15.91 -15.79 13.91
C GLY A 110 16.46 -14.36 13.88
N LYS A 111 16.82 -13.83 12.70
CA LYS A 111 17.35 -12.46 12.53
C LYS A 111 16.43 -11.59 11.66
N VAL A 112 15.70 -12.18 10.69
CA VAL A 112 14.79 -11.46 9.80
C VAL A 112 13.38 -11.93 10.01
N PHE A 113 12.49 -10.99 10.30
CA PHE A 113 11.09 -11.21 10.60
C PHE A 113 10.22 -10.54 9.53
N VAL A 114 9.75 -11.32 8.57
CA VAL A 114 8.88 -10.84 7.49
C VAL A 114 7.45 -10.79 7.98
N VAL A 115 6.79 -9.63 7.81
CA VAL A 115 5.42 -9.35 8.27
C VAL A 115 4.44 -9.42 7.11
N ASP A 116 3.47 -10.32 7.15
CA ASP A 116 2.34 -10.33 6.21
C ASP A 116 1.07 -9.82 6.91
N ASN A 117 0.93 -8.54 7.04
CA ASN A 117 -0.27 -7.92 7.61
C ASN A 117 -1.35 -7.57 6.59
N GLY A 118 -1.21 -8.04 5.36
CA GLY A 118 -2.22 -7.88 4.31
C GLY A 118 -2.36 -6.45 3.76
N ARG A 119 -1.47 -5.53 4.11
CA ARG A 119 -1.60 -4.10 3.78
C ARG A 119 -0.88 -3.70 2.50
N VAL A 120 -1.27 -2.56 1.95
CA VAL A 120 -0.77 -1.95 0.70
C VAL A 120 -0.92 -0.43 0.78
N ALA A 121 -0.10 0.31 0.06
CA ALA A 121 -0.15 1.79 -0.03
C ALA A 121 -0.13 2.46 1.36
N THR A 122 -0.92 3.51 1.58
CA THR A 122 -0.94 4.27 2.84
C THR A 122 -1.18 3.42 4.09
N PRO A 123 -2.05 2.39 4.11
CA PRO A 123 -2.12 1.43 5.20
C PRO A 123 -0.81 0.68 5.48
N MET A 124 -0.04 0.33 4.45
CA MET A 124 1.28 -0.28 4.60
C MET A 124 2.30 0.73 5.16
N HIS A 125 2.27 1.98 4.67
CA HIS A 125 3.05 3.08 5.23
C HIS A 125 2.77 3.24 6.74
N ARG A 126 1.49 3.28 7.15
CA ARG A 126 1.14 3.38 8.58
C ARG A 126 1.71 2.22 9.40
N SER A 127 1.71 1.00 8.85
CA SER A 127 2.33 -0.15 9.55
C SER A 127 3.84 0.02 9.75
N VAL A 128 4.51 0.65 8.80
CA VAL A 128 5.94 0.97 8.94
C VAL A 128 6.17 1.98 10.07
N LEU A 129 5.33 3.03 10.14
CA LEU A 129 5.39 4.00 11.23
C LEU A 129 5.09 3.35 12.60
N ASP A 130 4.07 2.48 12.66
CA ASP A 130 3.76 1.71 13.87
C ASP A 130 4.97 0.84 14.31
N ALA A 131 5.65 0.18 13.34
CA ALA A 131 6.84 -0.61 13.63
C ALA A 131 8.01 0.25 14.16
N VAL A 132 8.23 1.43 13.58
CA VAL A 132 9.24 2.38 14.07
C VAL A 132 8.93 2.80 15.50
N GLU A 133 7.69 3.21 15.80
CA GLU A 133 7.24 3.55 17.14
C GLU A 133 7.45 2.41 18.16
N MET A 134 7.16 1.16 17.75
CA MET A 134 7.41 -0.02 18.61
C MET A 134 8.90 -0.27 18.84
N THR A 135 9.78 -0.05 17.85
CA THR A 135 11.23 -0.16 18.09
C THR A 135 11.73 0.86 19.11
N GLU A 136 11.21 2.09 19.06
CA GLU A 136 11.55 3.15 20.04
C GLU A 136 11.08 2.79 21.46
N LYS A 137 9.98 2.05 21.60
CA LYS A 137 9.48 1.50 22.86
C LYS A 137 10.22 0.22 23.32
N GLY A 138 11.13 -0.30 22.51
CA GLY A 138 12.00 -1.43 22.86
C GLY A 138 11.43 -2.81 22.53
N TYR A 139 10.37 -2.91 21.73
CA TYR A 139 9.85 -4.20 21.25
C TYR A 139 10.89 -4.92 20.38
N SER A 140 10.94 -6.24 20.47
CA SER A 140 11.73 -7.12 19.59
C SER A 140 11.08 -7.25 18.22
N ALA A 141 11.85 -7.67 17.22
CA ALA A 141 11.31 -7.90 15.88
C ALA A 141 10.20 -8.96 15.85
N ALA A 142 10.30 -9.99 16.70
CA ALA A 142 9.28 -11.02 16.82
C ALA A 142 7.96 -10.48 17.39
N GLU A 143 8.03 -9.61 18.41
CA GLU A 143 6.85 -8.97 19.01
C GLU A 143 6.19 -8.01 18.01
N ILE A 144 6.98 -7.18 17.33
CA ILE A 144 6.49 -6.27 16.29
C ILE A 144 5.77 -7.05 15.18
N LYS A 145 6.39 -8.12 14.67
CA LYS A 145 5.77 -8.99 13.68
C LYS A 145 4.43 -9.50 14.16
N LYS A 146 4.36 -10.07 15.35
CA LYS A 146 3.12 -10.63 15.93
C LYS A 146 2.04 -9.56 16.02
N ILE A 147 2.34 -8.40 16.61
CA ILE A 147 1.38 -7.31 16.81
C ILE A 147 0.84 -6.80 15.46
N LEU A 148 1.70 -6.60 14.46
CA LEU A 148 1.27 -6.12 13.16
C LEU A 148 0.42 -7.16 12.41
N GLU A 149 0.74 -8.45 12.50
CA GLU A 149 -0.05 -9.51 11.85
C GLU A 149 -1.41 -9.71 12.52
N GLU A 150 -1.56 -9.46 13.82
CA GLU A 150 -2.85 -9.47 14.52
C GLU A 150 -3.80 -8.35 14.02
N THR A 151 -3.27 -7.31 13.37
CA THR A 151 -4.07 -6.25 12.75
C THR A 151 -4.50 -6.54 11.31
N ARG A 152 -4.19 -7.71 10.76
CA ARG A 152 -4.45 -8.07 9.35
C ARG A 152 -5.90 -7.86 8.93
N GLU A 153 -6.84 -8.32 9.76
CA GLU A 153 -8.28 -8.21 9.50
C GLU A 153 -8.86 -6.82 9.83
N LYS A 154 -8.04 -5.93 10.38
CA LYS A 154 -8.43 -4.59 10.83
C LYS A 154 -8.07 -3.51 9.79
N MET A 155 -8.47 -3.74 8.52
CA MET A 155 -8.21 -2.82 7.41
C MET A 155 -9.29 -2.94 6.34
N THR A 156 -9.68 -1.80 5.76
CA THR A 156 -10.53 -1.74 4.56
C THR A 156 -10.14 -0.57 3.67
N ILE A 157 -10.22 -0.74 2.35
CA ILE A 157 -9.87 0.29 1.37
C ILE A 157 -10.92 0.30 0.26
N TYR A 158 -11.38 1.49 -0.13
CA TYR A 158 -12.20 1.73 -1.31
C TYR A 158 -11.43 2.57 -2.32
N ILE A 159 -11.43 2.15 -3.60
CA ILE A 159 -10.61 2.75 -4.64
C ILE A 159 -11.48 3.07 -5.84
N GLY A 160 -11.63 4.35 -6.18
CA GLY A 160 -12.29 4.81 -7.39
C GLY A 160 -11.27 4.91 -8.54
N LEU A 161 -11.50 4.19 -9.63
CA LEU A 161 -10.59 4.11 -10.76
C LEU A 161 -11.13 4.88 -11.97
N SER A 162 -10.20 5.46 -12.75
CA SER A 162 -10.54 6.08 -14.03
C SER A 162 -10.92 5.04 -15.09
N THR A 163 -10.30 3.85 -15.05
CA THR A 163 -10.52 2.70 -15.94
C THR A 163 -10.15 1.39 -15.24
N LEU A 164 -10.67 0.27 -15.74
CA LEU A 164 -10.26 -1.09 -15.31
C LEU A 164 -9.18 -1.70 -16.19
N GLU A 165 -8.74 -1.00 -17.21
CA GLU A 165 -7.82 -1.54 -18.21
C GLU A 165 -6.51 -2.04 -17.57
N TYR A 166 -5.92 -1.24 -16.69
CA TYR A 166 -4.68 -1.56 -16.00
C TYR A 166 -4.83 -2.77 -15.07
N LEU A 167 -5.94 -2.86 -14.32
CA LEU A 167 -6.23 -4.02 -13.48
C LEU A 167 -6.42 -5.30 -14.28
N LYS A 168 -7.09 -5.21 -15.44
CA LYS A 168 -7.27 -6.36 -16.35
C LYS A 168 -5.93 -6.85 -16.89
N LYS A 169 -5.10 -5.95 -17.39
CA LYS A 169 -3.75 -6.26 -17.88
C LYS A 169 -2.88 -6.87 -16.78
N GLY A 170 -2.92 -6.30 -15.58
CA GLY A 170 -2.13 -6.72 -14.43
C GLY A 170 -2.56 -8.04 -13.79
N GLY A 171 -3.77 -8.55 -14.07
CA GLY A 171 -4.28 -9.83 -13.54
C GLY A 171 -4.48 -9.86 -12.01
N ARG A 172 -4.65 -8.71 -11.33
CA ARG A 172 -4.82 -8.62 -9.86
C ARG A 172 -6.28 -8.44 -9.42
N VAL A 173 -7.22 -8.84 -10.26
CA VAL A 173 -8.66 -8.81 -9.94
C VAL A 173 -9.26 -10.18 -10.19
N SER A 174 -9.88 -10.74 -9.17
CA SER A 174 -10.48 -12.08 -9.20
C SER A 174 -11.76 -12.16 -10.04
N SER A 175 -12.51 -11.06 -10.20
CA SER A 175 -13.86 -11.08 -10.78
C SER A 175 -14.18 -9.97 -11.79
N VAL A 176 -13.24 -9.53 -12.63
CA VAL A 176 -13.50 -8.49 -13.66
C VAL A 176 -14.35 -9.01 -14.84
N THR A 177 -14.83 -10.23 -14.80
CA THR A 177 -15.51 -10.91 -15.90
C THR A 177 -16.81 -10.27 -16.39
N ALA A 178 -17.37 -9.29 -15.72
CA ALA A 178 -18.68 -8.70 -16.06
C ALA A 178 -18.70 -7.20 -16.34
N LEU A 179 -17.54 -6.54 -16.50
CA LEU A 179 -17.51 -5.14 -16.88
C LEU A 179 -17.39 -5.02 -18.39
N ALA A 180 -18.55 -4.90 -19.09
CA ALA A 180 -18.59 -4.54 -20.48
C ALA A 180 -17.80 -3.23 -20.69
N ALA A 181 -16.78 -3.30 -21.55
CA ALA A 181 -15.88 -2.18 -21.85
C ALA A 181 -16.57 -0.99 -22.55
N ASP A 182 -17.85 -1.12 -22.90
CA ASP A 182 -18.53 -0.27 -23.87
C ASP A 182 -19.43 0.82 -23.27
N VAL A 183 -19.50 0.97 -21.94
CA VAL A 183 -20.32 2.03 -21.34
C VAL A 183 -19.45 3.24 -21.02
N LEU A 184 -19.59 4.28 -21.80
CA LEU A 184 -18.93 5.58 -21.63
C LEU A 184 -19.09 6.11 -20.19
N ASN A 185 -17.96 6.55 -19.60
CA ASN A 185 -17.89 7.24 -18.31
C ASN A 185 -18.24 6.38 -17.07
N ILE A 186 -18.07 5.04 -17.14
CA ILE A 186 -18.13 4.20 -15.95
C ILE A 186 -16.81 4.29 -15.19
N LYS A 187 -16.92 4.67 -13.92
CA LYS A 187 -15.81 4.72 -12.94
C LYS A 187 -16.07 3.67 -11.87
N PRO A 188 -15.37 2.55 -11.89
CA PRO A 188 -15.57 1.51 -10.88
C PRO A 188 -15.00 1.94 -9.53
N VAL A 189 -15.72 1.62 -8.48
CA VAL A 189 -15.22 1.61 -7.11
C VAL A 189 -14.88 0.16 -6.77
N MET A 190 -13.63 -0.07 -6.44
CA MET A 190 -13.11 -1.36 -5.97
C MET A 190 -13.07 -1.35 -4.44
N HIS A 191 -13.18 -2.51 -3.85
CA HIS A 191 -13.01 -2.74 -2.42
C HIS A 191 -11.87 -3.73 -2.19
N PHE A 192 -10.96 -3.40 -1.30
CA PHE A 192 -9.89 -4.28 -0.87
C PHE A 192 -9.93 -4.46 0.65
N SER A 193 -10.12 -5.69 1.07
CA SER A 193 -9.98 -6.11 2.47
C SER A 193 -9.57 -7.59 2.52
N THR A 194 -8.88 -7.98 3.59
CA THR A 194 -8.50 -9.39 3.87
C THR A 194 -7.95 -10.19 2.69
N GLY A 195 -7.29 -9.49 1.77
CA GLY A 195 -6.58 -10.12 0.67
C GLY A 195 -7.36 -10.28 -0.63
N THR A 196 -8.58 -9.75 -0.75
CA THR A 196 -9.33 -9.74 -2.00
C THR A 196 -9.53 -8.32 -2.52
N LEU A 197 -9.44 -8.17 -3.84
CA LEU A 197 -9.76 -6.94 -4.55
C LEU A 197 -10.95 -7.18 -5.46
N ASP A 198 -12.12 -6.70 -5.05
CA ASP A 198 -13.39 -6.93 -5.74
C ASP A 198 -14.07 -5.64 -6.19
N THR A 199 -14.99 -5.77 -7.16
CA THR A 199 -15.79 -4.62 -7.57
C THR A 199 -16.88 -4.35 -6.52
N TYR A 200 -16.81 -3.19 -5.88
CA TYR A 200 -17.85 -2.73 -4.95
C TYR A 200 -19.05 -2.13 -5.67
N GLN A 201 -18.79 -1.14 -6.53
CA GLN A 201 -19.86 -0.46 -7.25
C GLN A 201 -19.38 0.15 -8.58
N LYS A 202 -20.26 0.13 -9.60
CA LYS A 202 -20.08 0.85 -10.87
C LYS A 202 -20.71 2.24 -10.77
N CYS A 203 -19.91 3.29 -10.94
CA CYS A 203 -20.36 4.66 -10.83
C CYS A 203 -20.33 5.38 -12.18
N ARG A 204 -21.26 6.28 -12.43
CA ARG A 204 -21.21 7.16 -13.59
C ARG A 204 -20.48 8.44 -13.21
N GLY A 205 -19.19 8.53 -13.62
CA GLY A 205 -18.30 9.64 -13.33
C GLY A 205 -17.65 9.60 -11.94
N MET A 206 -16.48 10.24 -11.81
CA MET A 206 -15.67 10.24 -10.59
C MET A 206 -16.35 10.95 -9.40
N LYS A 207 -17.17 11.98 -9.66
CA LYS A 207 -17.95 12.66 -8.60
C LYS A 207 -18.86 11.67 -7.85
N LYS A 208 -19.53 10.75 -8.58
CA LYS A 208 -20.36 9.72 -7.96
C LYS A 208 -19.51 8.68 -7.24
N ALA A 209 -18.35 8.29 -7.82
CA ALA A 209 -17.42 7.34 -7.20
C ALA A 209 -16.88 7.88 -5.85
N ARG A 210 -16.46 9.15 -5.81
CA ARG A 210 -16.02 9.81 -4.56
C ARG A 210 -17.09 9.75 -3.46
N LYS A 211 -18.35 10.08 -3.81
CA LYS A 211 -19.47 10.00 -2.85
C LYS A 211 -19.66 8.57 -2.35
N VAL A 212 -19.67 7.59 -3.24
CA VAL A 212 -19.82 6.16 -2.87
C VAL A 212 -18.71 5.70 -1.93
N MET A 213 -17.46 6.08 -2.18
CA MET A 213 -16.34 5.73 -1.30
C MET A 213 -16.48 6.36 0.10
N ILE A 214 -16.91 7.63 0.18
CA ILE A 214 -17.14 8.31 1.47
C ILE A 214 -18.30 7.64 2.23
N ASP A 215 -19.42 7.38 1.55
CA ASP A 215 -20.59 6.74 2.16
C ASP A 215 -20.23 5.32 2.67
N ALA A 216 -19.45 4.56 1.88
CA ALA A 216 -18.97 3.24 2.27
C ALA A 216 -18.04 3.31 3.50
N MET A 217 -17.08 4.24 3.52
CA MET A 217 -16.19 4.42 4.66
C MET A 217 -16.93 4.82 5.94
N LYS A 218 -17.95 5.69 5.85
CA LYS A 218 -18.80 6.02 7.00
C LYS A 218 -19.49 4.76 7.53
N HIS A 219 -20.04 3.96 6.65
CA HIS A 219 -20.68 2.69 7.02
C HIS A 219 -19.73 1.75 7.72
N GLU A 220 -18.49 1.60 7.22
CA GLU A 220 -17.47 0.77 7.85
C GLU A 220 -17.16 1.23 9.28
N LEU A 221 -16.97 2.53 9.48
CA LEU A 221 -16.67 3.11 10.80
C LEU A 221 -17.84 2.97 11.78
N GLU A 222 -19.07 2.95 11.29
CA GLU A 222 -20.30 2.81 12.10
C GLU A 222 -20.68 1.33 12.37
N THR A 223 -20.04 0.39 11.67
CA THR A 223 -20.36 -1.05 11.74
C THR A 223 -19.16 -1.90 12.08
N ASN A 224 -18.34 -2.26 11.08
CA ASN A 224 -17.24 -3.21 11.22
C ASN A 224 -16.09 -2.70 12.10
N PHE A 225 -15.89 -1.39 12.18
CA PHE A 225 -14.82 -0.74 12.96
C PHE A 225 -15.39 0.13 14.09
N ARG A 226 -16.65 -0.08 14.48
CA ARG A 226 -17.36 0.79 15.41
C ARG A 226 -16.67 0.90 16.76
N GLU A 227 -16.27 -0.20 17.36
CA GLU A 227 -15.64 -0.22 18.67
C GLU A 227 -14.32 0.55 18.66
N GLU A 228 -13.48 0.30 17.66
CA GLU A 228 -12.19 0.98 17.48
C GLU A 228 -12.39 2.47 17.14
N TYR A 229 -13.41 2.79 16.36
CA TYR A 229 -13.73 4.16 16.00
C TYR A 229 -14.20 4.98 17.20
N GLU A 230 -15.13 4.46 18.00
CA GLU A 230 -15.62 5.08 19.24
C GLU A 230 -14.49 5.23 20.28
N ALA A 231 -13.51 4.32 20.30
CA ALA A 231 -12.32 4.39 21.14
C ALA A 231 -11.22 5.33 20.62
N GLY A 232 -11.36 5.91 19.41
CA GLY A 232 -10.32 6.74 18.78
C GLY A 232 -9.10 5.93 18.28
N ASN A 233 -9.27 4.65 18.04
CA ASN A 233 -8.23 3.70 17.63
C ASN A 233 -8.23 3.40 16.13
N VAL A 234 -8.77 4.29 15.31
CA VAL A 234 -8.77 4.16 13.84
C VAL A 234 -7.90 5.24 13.22
N TYR A 235 -7.07 4.84 12.25
CA TYR A 235 -6.40 5.73 11.33
C TYR A 235 -7.22 5.83 10.05
N LEU A 236 -7.57 7.05 9.63
CA LEU A 236 -8.19 7.32 8.34
C LEU A 236 -7.13 7.73 7.33
N MET A 237 -7.20 7.18 6.12
CA MET A 237 -6.14 7.31 5.13
C MET A 237 -6.70 7.53 3.74
N ALA A 238 -5.90 8.16 2.89
CA ALA A 238 -6.16 8.33 1.48
C ALA A 238 -4.93 8.00 0.65
N ALA A 239 -5.13 7.66 -0.62
CA ALA A 239 -4.06 7.53 -1.60
C ALA A 239 -4.52 8.09 -2.95
N SER A 240 -3.58 8.56 -3.78
CA SER A 240 -3.90 9.16 -5.06
C SER A 240 -2.85 8.86 -6.12
N SER A 241 -3.31 8.49 -7.32
CA SER A 241 -2.51 8.49 -8.56
C SER A 241 -2.85 9.65 -9.49
N SER A 242 -3.54 10.67 -8.97
CA SER A 242 -3.97 11.85 -9.72
C SER A 242 -3.04 13.05 -9.52
N THR A 243 -3.41 14.20 -10.13
CA THR A 243 -2.67 15.46 -9.95
C THR A 243 -2.79 15.98 -8.53
N ASP A 244 -1.95 16.95 -8.17
CA ASP A 244 -1.96 17.54 -6.82
C ASP A 244 -3.26 18.28 -6.54
N GLU A 245 -3.82 18.97 -7.54
CA GLU A 245 -5.08 19.69 -7.45
C GLU A 245 -6.24 18.73 -7.14
N VAL A 246 -6.35 17.65 -7.91
CA VAL A 246 -7.40 16.62 -7.72
C VAL A 246 -7.23 15.90 -6.38
N THR A 247 -6.00 15.66 -5.97
CA THR A 247 -5.68 15.08 -4.66
C THR A 247 -6.09 16.01 -3.52
N ALA A 248 -5.78 17.31 -3.65
CA ALA A 248 -6.18 18.32 -2.66
C ALA A 248 -7.71 18.44 -2.52
N GLU A 249 -8.44 18.44 -3.65
CA GLU A 249 -9.91 18.41 -3.64
C GLU A 249 -10.45 17.15 -2.94
N TRP A 250 -9.85 15.98 -3.21
CA TRP A 250 -10.24 14.73 -2.58
C TRP A 250 -10.01 14.76 -1.07
N MET A 251 -8.86 15.25 -0.65
CA MET A 251 -8.54 15.41 0.77
C MET A 251 -9.48 16.40 1.48
N ALA A 252 -9.88 17.49 0.80
CA ALA A 252 -10.85 18.44 1.35
C ALA A 252 -12.22 17.77 1.57
N GLN A 253 -12.70 16.96 0.62
CA GLN A 253 -13.96 16.21 0.74
C GLN A 253 -13.92 15.17 1.86
N ILE A 254 -12.78 14.48 2.05
CA ILE A 254 -12.62 13.53 3.16
C ILE A 254 -12.66 14.27 4.49
N LYS A 255 -11.88 15.34 4.67
CA LYS A 255 -11.84 16.13 5.91
C LYS A 255 -13.20 16.73 6.27
N GLU A 256 -13.96 17.21 5.29
CA GLU A 256 -15.34 17.68 5.49
C GLU A 256 -16.28 16.54 5.95
N SER A 257 -16.07 15.34 5.40
CA SER A 257 -16.93 14.18 5.67
C SER A 257 -16.63 13.47 6.99
N PHE A 258 -15.42 13.62 7.52
CA PHE A 258 -14.93 12.99 8.76
C PHE A 258 -14.29 14.03 9.69
N PRO A 259 -15.10 14.97 10.23
CA PRO A 259 -14.58 16.04 11.07
C PRO A 259 -13.94 15.49 12.36
N GLY A 260 -12.77 16.03 12.69
CA GLY A 260 -12.02 15.62 13.90
C GLY A 260 -11.09 14.42 13.71
N MET A 261 -11.08 13.79 12.52
CA MET A 261 -10.12 12.75 12.18
C MET A 261 -8.92 13.33 11.41
N ASP A 262 -7.72 12.97 11.83
CA ASP A 262 -6.53 13.17 11.02
C ASP A 262 -6.52 12.21 9.84
N VAL A 263 -6.14 12.70 8.67
CA VAL A 263 -6.12 11.92 7.44
C VAL A 263 -4.74 11.93 6.84
N MET A 264 -4.08 10.78 6.84
CA MET A 264 -2.83 10.56 6.14
C MET A 264 -3.09 10.36 4.65
N CYS A 265 -2.26 10.93 3.78
CA CYS A 265 -2.43 10.79 2.33
C CYS A 265 -1.10 10.62 1.63
N ASP A 266 -0.97 9.54 0.85
CA ASP A 266 0.20 9.28 0.03
C ASP A 266 -0.11 9.37 -1.45
N LYS A 267 0.92 9.65 -2.23
CA LYS A 267 0.92 9.38 -3.66
C LYS A 267 1.10 7.87 -3.87
N LEU A 268 0.29 7.31 -4.75
CA LEU A 268 0.38 5.89 -5.08
C LEU A 268 1.75 5.59 -5.72
N SER A 269 2.36 4.48 -5.33
CA SER A 269 3.64 4.02 -5.90
C SER A 269 3.50 3.70 -7.40
N PHE A 270 4.61 3.74 -8.15
CA PHE A 270 4.58 3.42 -9.59
C PHE A 270 4.17 1.98 -9.84
N GLY A 271 4.69 1.04 -9.05
CA GLY A 271 4.30 -0.36 -9.13
C GLY A 271 2.80 -0.56 -8.96
N LEU A 272 2.17 0.09 -7.98
CA LEU A 272 0.72 0.04 -7.80
C LEU A 272 -0.01 0.76 -8.94
N SER A 273 0.51 1.88 -9.41
CA SER A 273 -0.10 2.65 -10.52
C SER A 273 -0.05 1.90 -11.85
N CYS A 274 0.89 0.98 -12.07
CA CYS A 274 0.87 0.05 -13.21
C CYS A 274 -0.39 -0.83 -13.22
N HIS A 275 -1.00 -1.08 -12.06
CA HIS A 275 -2.23 -1.88 -11.93
C HIS A 275 -3.50 -1.03 -11.78
N PHE A 276 -3.43 0.11 -11.11
CA PHE A 276 -4.60 0.97 -10.88
C PHE A 276 -4.77 2.06 -11.93
N GLY A 277 -3.72 2.34 -12.69
CA GLY A 277 -3.71 3.41 -13.70
C GLY A 277 -3.59 4.81 -13.10
N PRO A 278 -3.60 5.84 -13.98
CA PRO A 278 -3.63 7.24 -13.59
C PRO A 278 -5.02 7.64 -13.07
N ASP A 279 -5.07 8.75 -12.34
CA ASP A 279 -6.29 9.43 -11.88
C ASP A 279 -7.19 8.57 -10.96
N GLY A 280 -6.60 7.59 -10.28
CA GLY A 280 -7.23 6.84 -9.21
C GLY A 280 -7.21 7.58 -7.87
N LEU A 281 -8.25 7.39 -7.07
CA LEU A 281 -8.39 7.95 -5.73
C LEU A 281 -8.80 6.84 -4.76
N GLY A 282 -8.19 6.81 -3.59
CA GLY A 282 -8.51 5.84 -2.55
C GLY A 282 -8.84 6.50 -1.21
N ILE A 283 -9.66 5.82 -0.43
CA ILE A 283 -9.88 6.06 1.00
C ILE A 283 -9.84 4.72 1.72
N GLY A 284 -9.24 4.67 2.88
CA GLY A 284 -9.16 3.47 3.69
C GLY A 284 -9.05 3.78 5.17
N CYS A 285 -9.22 2.76 5.98
CA CYS A 285 -8.91 2.83 7.40
C CYS A 285 -8.17 1.59 7.87
N THR A 286 -7.41 1.75 8.94
CA THR A 286 -6.83 0.64 9.72
C THR A 286 -6.98 0.93 11.19
N CYS A 287 -7.02 -0.13 12.02
CA CYS A 287 -6.96 0.06 13.45
C CYS A 287 -5.52 0.19 13.94
N LYS A 288 -5.34 0.96 15.02
CA LYS A 288 -4.07 1.02 15.74
C LYS A 288 -3.72 -0.36 16.27
N PRO A 289 -2.45 -0.76 16.22
CA PRO A 289 -2.02 -1.98 16.91
C PRO A 289 -2.34 -1.89 18.42
N VAL A 290 -2.75 -3.00 18.99
CA VAL A 290 -2.92 -3.10 20.46
C VAL A 290 -1.57 -3.56 21.02
N GLU A 291 -0.92 -2.67 21.76
CA GLU A 291 0.38 -2.91 22.40
C GLU A 291 0.24 -3.61 23.75
#